data_d13c9c21eab0255c47e6992b61270ae4
#
_entry.id   d13c9c21eab0255c47e6992b61270ae4
#
_cell.length_a   1.000
_cell.length_b   1.000
_cell.length_c   1.000
_cell.angle_alpha   90.00
_cell.angle_beta   90.00
_cell.angle_gamma   90.00
#
_symmetry.space_group_name_H-M   'P 1'
#
loop_
_entity.id
_entity.type
_entity.pdbx_description
1 polymer ?
#
loop_
_entity_poly.entity_id
_entity_poly.type
_entity_poly.pdbx_seq_one_letter_code
_entity_poly.pdbx_strand_id
1 'polypeptide(L)'
;FDYIIIDEVHRAGANSYQELVNYFTPKFMLGMSATPERSDDFDIYKMFDYNIAYEIRLQQAMEYDLLCPFHYYGITDIQVNGESLDDKTDFNNLVSKDRVKHIIEQINRYGYSGDRVRGLVFCSRKDEATELSNLFNTRGYKTISLTGENTEAQRRDAMNRLESDDLVNCLDYIFTVDIFNEGIDIPKVNQVIMLRPTESAIVFVQQLGRGLRKDPSKEYVVIIDFIGNYEKNFLIPIALSGSLSYNKDTLRRFVSEGSLIIPGASTVNFDLISKKKIFESIDKANFSDIKIIKESYQQLKQKLGKIPSLKDFDKYESIDVLRIFQNKNLGSYHKFLTKYEKEYNVKFNSVQEQYLTYISTKLASGKRIHELEAIKIAIEKHTNLLDNLKESLLNNYNLNLPKITYQTIINILSQNFATGSSKATFKDAIFIDENLNTSAQFKMLLADQEFKKQIIELLDFGINRYKQNYTNTYKDTSLCLYKKYTYEDVCRLLNWEKNLVPLNIGGYKYDKHTNTFPVFINYDKEEGISESIKYEDRLVDQNTIICFSKPRRTLESEDVVKIYSEKTNHVKIHLFIRKNKDDEASKEFYYLGLMHAYGEPIQTTMSNTNNNVVQFTYKLENEIRKDIYDYITNND
;
A
#
# COMPACT_ATOMS: atom_id res chain seq x y z
N PHE A 1 4.71 -20.46 42.02
CA PHE A 1 3.44 -20.21 41.33
C PHE A 1 3.30 -21.22 40.19
N ASP A 2 2.11 -21.83 40.07
CA ASP A 2 1.79 -22.76 38.96
C ASP A 2 1.38 -22.01 37.69
N TYR A 3 0.87 -20.80 37.83
CA TYR A 3 0.38 -19.95 36.76
C TYR A 3 0.99 -18.55 36.86
N ILE A 4 1.49 -18.04 35.74
CA ILE A 4 1.92 -16.64 35.59
C ILE A 4 1.15 -16.02 34.43
N ILE A 5 0.48 -14.90 34.69
CA ILE A 5 -0.19 -14.09 33.68
C ILE A 5 0.50 -12.73 33.67
N ILE A 6 0.99 -12.32 32.49
CA ILE A 6 1.69 -11.05 32.29
C ILE A 6 0.82 -10.19 31.39
N ASP A 7 0.26 -9.12 31.95
CA ASP A 7 -0.39 -8.07 31.18
C ASP A 7 0.66 -7.09 30.65
N GLU A 8 0.39 -6.46 29.51
CA GLU A 8 1.32 -5.61 28.76
C GLU A 8 2.70 -6.29 28.54
N VAL A 9 2.65 -7.55 28.12
CA VAL A 9 3.83 -8.42 27.98
C VAL A 9 4.90 -7.86 27.04
N HIS A 10 4.56 -6.91 26.19
CA HIS A 10 5.54 -6.19 25.38
C HIS A 10 6.60 -5.47 26.25
N ARG A 11 6.37 -5.25 27.54
CA ARG A 11 7.36 -4.73 28.51
C ARG A 11 8.24 -5.80 29.15
N ALA A 12 7.97 -7.06 28.91
CA ALA A 12 8.68 -8.17 29.56
C ALA A 12 10.16 -8.32 29.17
N GLY A 13 10.66 -7.53 28.21
CA GLY A 13 12.09 -7.39 27.92
C GLY A 13 12.90 -6.70 29.04
N ALA A 14 12.26 -6.01 29.97
CA ALA A 14 12.96 -5.39 31.10
C ALA A 14 13.56 -6.44 32.06
N ASN A 15 14.75 -6.15 32.59
CA ASN A 15 15.50 -7.10 33.46
C ASN A 15 14.68 -7.62 34.64
N SER A 16 13.86 -6.77 35.25
CA SER A 16 13.01 -7.16 36.40
C SER A 16 11.99 -8.24 36.04
N TYR A 17 11.41 -8.19 34.83
CA TYR A 17 10.50 -9.23 34.33
C TYR A 17 11.26 -10.53 34.02
N GLN A 18 12.45 -10.42 33.42
CA GLN A 18 13.29 -11.58 33.12
C GLN A 18 13.76 -12.30 34.39
N GLU A 19 14.16 -11.57 35.42
CA GLU A 19 14.52 -12.10 36.70
C GLU A 19 13.35 -12.85 37.35
N LEU A 20 12.15 -12.28 37.32
CA LEU A 20 10.94 -12.89 37.87
C LEU A 20 10.59 -14.18 37.12
N VAL A 21 10.56 -14.16 35.81
CA VAL A 21 10.22 -15.33 34.98
C VAL A 21 11.25 -16.45 35.16
N ASN A 22 12.54 -16.12 35.25
CA ASN A 22 13.61 -17.10 35.46
C ASN A 22 13.63 -17.67 36.87
N TYR A 23 13.15 -16.94 37.87
CA TYR A 23 13.06 -17.41 39.25
C TYR A 23 11.96 -18.45 39.46
N PHE A 24 10.81 -18.27 38.80
CA PHE A 24 9.69 -19.18 38.90
C PHE A 24 9.68 -20.16 37.71
N THR A 25 9.26 -21.39 37.96
CA THR A 25 9.05 -22.42 36.92
C THR A 25 7.55 -22.74 36.82
N PRO A 26 6.74 -21.87 36.18
CA PRO A 26 5.30 -22.07 36.14
C PRO A 26 4.94 -23.26 35.23
N LYS A 27 3.82 -23.93 35.53
CA LYS A 27 3.22 -24.96 34.68
C LYS A 27 2.51 -24.32 33.47
N PHE A 28 2.10 -23.06 33.61
CA PHE A 28 1.42 -22.29 32.55
C PHE A 28 1.82 -20.82 32.64
N MET A 29 2.14 -20.25 31.49
CA MET A 29 2.44 -18.83 31.36
C MET A 29 1.60 -18.24 30.21
N LEU A 30 0.93 -17.11 30.48
CA LEU A 30 0.15 -16.35 29.51
C LEU A 30 0.65 -14.91 29.46
N GLY A 31 0.98 -14.44 28.26
CA GLY A 31 1.27 -13.02 27.98
C GLY A 31 0.13 -12.39 27.20
N MET A 32 -0.29 -11.21 27.59
CA MET A 32 -1.29 -10.40 26.87
C MET A 32 -0.69 -9.05 26.51
N SER A 33 -0.97 -8.58 25.31
CA SER A 33 -0.56 -7.24 24.84
C SER A 33 -1.46 -6.78 23.71
N ALA A 34 -1.80 -5.50 23.70
CA ALA A 34 -2.46 -4.87 22.56
C ALA A 34 -1.47 -4.63 21.40
N THR A 35 -0.18 -4.59 21.66
CA THR A 35 0.88 -4.25 20.70
C THR A 35 2.09 -5.14 20.94
N PRO A 36 2.07 -6.37 20.42
CA PRO A 36 3.20 -7.31 20.59
C PRO A 36 4.43 -6.88 19.77
N GLU A 37 4.26 -6.05 18.76
CA GLU A 37 5.34 -5.52 17.92
C GLU A 37 6.14 -4.48 18.72
N ARG A 38 7.43 -4.76 18.91
CA ARG A 38 8.36 -3.89 19.66
C ARG A 38 9.28 -3.13 18.72
N SER A 39 9.74 -1.98 19.18
CA SER A 39 10.80 -1.21 18.51
C SER A 39 12.21 -1.58 18.98
N ASP A 40 12.34 -2.36 20.06
CA ASP A 40 13.60 -2.94 20.53
C ASP A 40 13.74 -4.40 20.04
N ASP A 41 14.97 -4.91 20.05
CA ASP A 41 15.29 -6.23 19.50
C ASP A 41 14.87 -7.41 20.41
N PHE A 42 14.11 -7.18 21.49
CA PHE A 42 13.69 -8.25 22.39
C PHE A 42 12.57 -9.09 21.80
N ASP A 43 12.83 -10.40 21.72
CA ASP A 43 11.87 -11.38 21.17
C ASP A 43 10.95 -11.92 22.29
N ILE A 44 9.78 -11.30 22.45
CA ILE A 44 8.79 -11.72 23.44
C ILE A 44 8.16 -13.07 23.10
N TYR A 45 8.04 -13.43 21.84
CA TYR A 45 7.41 -14.69 21.41
C TYR A 45 8.22 -15.90 21.87
N LYS A 46 9.55 -15.75 21.96
CA LYS A 46 10.45 -16.78 22.49
C LYS A 46 10.12 -17.17 23.93
N MET A 47 9.64 -16.23 24.75
CA MET A 47 9.24 -16.53 26.15
C MET A 47 8.06 -17.50 26.23
N PHE A 48 7.29 -17.63 25.16
CA PHE A 48 6.10 -18.47 25.05
C PHE A 48 6.28 -19.59 24.02
N ASP A 49 7.51 -19.99 23.70
CA ASP A 49 7.84 -21.01 22.71
C ASP A 49 7.16 -20.77 21.35
N TYR A 50 6.99 -19.50 20.97
CA TYR A 50 6.31 -19.04 19.76
C TYR A 50 4.83 -19.49 19.66
N ASN A 51 4.20 -19.79 20.79
CA ASN A 51 2.78 -20.14 20.86
C ASN A 51 1.94 -18.88 20.94
N ILE A 52 1.16 -18.61 19.88
CA ILE A 52 0.16 -17.54 19.85
C ILE A 52 -1.20 -18.19 20.04
N ALA A 53 -1.78 -18.03 21.22
CA ALA A 53 -3.08 -18.60 21.53
C ALA A 53 -4.21 -17.91 20.77
N TYR A 54 -4.14 -16.60 20.65
CA TYR A 54 -5.13 -15.79 19.95
C TYR A 54 -4.54 -14.45 19.51
N GLU A 55 -4.92 -13.99 18.31
CA GLU A 55 -4.59 -12.66 17.79
C GLU A 55 -5.86 -12.05 17.20
N ILE A 56 -6.18 -10.82 17.62
CA ILE A 56 -7.29 -10.04 17.09
C ILE A 56 -6.81 -8.64 16.77
N ARG A 57 -7.02 -8.20 15.56
CA ARG A 57 -6.73 -6.85 15.09
C ARG A 57 -7.96 -5.94 15.20
N LEU A 58 -7.75 -4.60 15.10
CA LEU A 58 -8.80 -3.60 15.26
C LEU A 58 -10.06 -3.92 14.42
N GLN A 59 -9.88 -4.27 13.14
CA GLN A 59 -11.01 -4.58 12.25
C GLN A 59 -11.78 -5.82 12.69
N GLN A 60 -11.10 -6.91 13.05
CA GLN A 60 -11.73 -8.13 13.56
C GLN A 60 -12.45 -7.87 14.89
N ALA A 61 -11.86 -7.04 15.76
CA ALA A 61 -12.50 -6.66 17.01
C ALA A 61 -13.81 -5.88 16.77
N MET A 62 -13.85 -5.05 15.71
CA MET A 62 -15.08 -4.38 15.29
C MET A 62 -16.08 -5.35 14.66
N GLU A 63 -15.65 -6.28 13.80
CA GLU A 63 -16.51 -7.31 13.21
C GLU A 63 -17.19 -8.18 14.27
N TYR A 64 -16.46 -8.50 15.34
CA TYR A 64 -16.98 -9.29 16.47
C TYR A 64 -17.75 -8.46 17.49
N ASP A 65 -17.99 -7.18 17.18
CA ASP A 65 -18.70 -6.24 18.08
C ASP A 65 -18.08 -6.18 19.49
N LEU A 66 -16.75 -6.27 19.59
CA LEU A 66 -16.01 -6.16 20.86
C LEU A 66 -15.71 -4.71 21.26
N LEU A 67 -15.79 -3.78 20.31
CA LEU A 67 -15.48 -2.37 20.48
C LEU A 67 -16.72 -1.49 20.27
N CYS A 68 -16.68 -0.31 20.88
CA CYS A 68 -17.64 0.75 20.59
C CYS A 68 -17.43 1.25 19.16
N PRO A 69 -18.50 1.42 18.36
CA PRO A 69 -18.39 2.05 17.04
C PRO A 69 -17.76 3.44 17.11
N PHE A 70 -17.13 3.86 16.02
CA PHE A 70 -16.55 5.19 15.95
C PHE A 70 -16.84 5.90 14.62
N HIS A 71 -16.86 7.21 14.67
CA HIS A 71 -16.90 8.08 13.51
C HIS A 71 -15.60 8.89 13.44
N TYR A 72 -14.74 8.56 12.50
CA TYR A 72 -13.47 9.24 12.28
C TYR A 72 -13.63 10.32 11.21
N TYR A 73 -13.17 11.51 11.54
CA TYR A 73 -13.14 12.68 10.67
C TYR A 73 -11.71 13.20 10.55
N GLY A 74 -11.05 12.89 9.43
CA GLY A 74 -9.78 13.47 9.05
C GLY A 74 -10.04 14.83 8.39
N ILE A 75 -9.74 15.90 9.07
CA ILE A 75 -10.01 17.27 8.64
C ILE A 75 -8.73 18.07 8.49
N THR A 76 -8.74 19.01 7.57
CA THR A 76 -7.60 19.90 7.35
C THR A 76 -7.41 20.85 8.52
N ASP A 77 -6.20 20.88 9.10
CA ASP A 77 -5.83 21.94 10.04
C ASP A 77 -5.68 23.28 9.30
N ILE A 78 -5.92 24.39 10.00
CA ILE A 78 -5.90 25.73 9.40
C ILE A 78 -4.49 26.13 8.94
N GLN A 79 -4.44 27.09 8.03
CA GLN A 79 -3.22 27.85 7.77
C GLN A 79 -3.11 29.00 8.79
N VAL A 80 -1.96 29.11 9.43
CA VAL A 80 -1.65 30.21 10.34
C VAL A 80 -0.63 31.12 9.67
N ASN A 81 -0.94 32.40 9.53
CA ASN A 81 -0.10 33.37 8.80
C ASN A 81 0.20 32.98 7.33
N GLY A 82 -0.71 32.25 6.69
CA GLY A 82 -0.54 31.77 5.30
C GLY A 82 0.30 30.50 5.17
N GLU A 83 0.77 29.92 6.26
CA GLU A 83 1.55 28.67 6.28
C GLU A 83 0.70 27.52 6.83
N SER A 84 0.76 26.37 6.17
CA SER A 84 0.16 25.13 6.68
C SER A 84 1.01 24.56 7.81
N LEU A 85 0.36 24.02 8.82
CA LEU A 85 1.07 23.35 9.93
C LEU A 85 1.78 22.07 9.42
N ASP A 86 3.01 21.89 9.89
CA ASP A 86 3.88 20.77 9.55
C ASP A 86 4.66 20.24 10.77
N ASP A 87 5.57 19.29 10.55
CA ASP A 87 6.40 18.68 11.61
C ASP A 87 7.35 19.66 12.31
N LYS A 88 7.56 20.87 11.75
CA LYS A 88 8.48 21.91 12.25
C LYS A 88 7.78 23.18 12.73
N THR A 89 6.46 23.16 12.78
CA THR A 89 5.66 24.34 13.12
C THR A 89 6.00 24.91 14.50
N ASP A 90 6.17 26.23 14.55
CA ASP A 90 6.47 26.96 15.79
C ASP A 90 5.32 26.91 16.80
N PHE A 91 5.67 26.92 18.08
CA PHE A 91 4.72 26.89 19.20
C PHE A 91 3.62 27.95 19.09
N ASN A 92 3.96 29.19 18.75
CA ASN A 92 2.98 30.28 18.66
C ASN A 92 1.88 30.03 17.63
N ASN A 93 2.20 29.32 16.56
CA ASN A 93 1.23 28.90 15.54
C ASN A 93 0.32 27.77 16.05
N LEU A 94 0.86 26.85 16.86
CA LEU A 94 0.10 25.73 17.44
C LEU A 94 -0.95 26.20 18.46
N VAL A 95 -0.72 27.32 19.16
CA VAL A 95 -1.63 27.89 20.16
C VAL A 95 -2.30 29.20 19.71
N SER A 96 -2.28 29.50 18.42
CA SER A 96 -2.88 30.70 17.86
C SER A 96 -4.39 30.78 18.15
N LYS A 97 -4.90 32.00 18.33
CA LYS A 97 -6.33 32.22 18.60
C LYS A 97 -7.22 31.66 17.50
N ASP A 98 -6.79 31.74 16.25
CA ASP A 98 -7.53 31.26 15.09
C ASP A 98 -7.57 29.73 15.07
N ARG A 99 -6.46 29.06 15.39
CA ARG A 99 -6.44 27.59 15.50
C ARG A 99 -7.33 27.10 16.64
N VAL A 100 -7.27 27.72 17.82
CA VAL A 100 -8.14 27.37 18.95
C VAL A 100 -9.62 27.56 18.59
N LYS A 101 -9.96 28.64 17.89
CA LYS A 101 -11.32 28.88 17.41
C LYS A 101 -11.75 27.79 16.45
N HIS A 102 -10.89 27.45 15.47
CA HIS A 102 -11.13 26.38 14.50
C HIS A 102 -11.36 25.03 15.19
N ILE A 103 -10.48 24.64 16.14
CA ILE A 103 -10.63 23.39 16.89
C ILE A 103 -12.00 23.34 17.58
N ILE A 104 -12.41 24.41 18.28
CA ILE A 104 -13.68 24.45 18.97
C ILE A 104 -14.87 24.40 18.00
N GLU A 105 -14.79 25.04 16.85
CA GLU A 105 -15.81 24.96 15.81
C GLU A 105 -15.98 23.54 15.30
N GLN A 106 -14.89 22.83 15.06
CA GLN A 106 -14.95 21.43 14.60
C GLN A 106 -15.46 20.48 15.70
N ILE A 107 -15.04 20.66 16.95
CA ILE A 107 -15.57 19.91 18.11
C ILE A 107 -17.09 20.02 18.18
N ASN A 108 -17.61 21.24 18.07
CA ASN A 108 -19.05 21.49 18.13
C ASN A 108 -19.80 20.99 16.89
N ARG A 109 -19.17 21.05 15.71
CA ARG A 109 -19.74 20.59 14.45
C ARG A 109 -19.95 19.08 14.43
N TYR A 110 -18.96 18.30 14.88
CA TYR A 110 -19.02 16.85 14.84
C TYR A 110 -19.64 16.25 16.10
N GLY A 111 -19.68 16.99 17.20
CA GLY A 111 -20.36 16.61 18.42
C GLY A 111 -19.79 15.37 19.12
N TYR A 112 -20.63 14.72 19.88
CA TYR A 112 -20.30 13.51 20.66
C TYR A 112 -21.57 12.69 20.91
N SER A 113 -21.42 11.43 21.33
CA SER A 113 -22.52 10.59 21.79
C SER A 113 -22.70 10.71 23.30
N GLY A 114 -23.94 10.66 23.78
CA GLY A 114 -24.27 10.73 25.21
C GLY A 114 -24.66 12.13 25.67
N ASP A 115 -24.76 12.31 26.97
CA ASP A 115 -25.34 13.49 27.63
C ASP A 115 -24.39 14.69 27.76
N ARG A 116 -23.09 14.42 27.86
CA ARG A 116 -22.03 15.46 27.90
C ARG A 116 -20.75 14.96 27.23
N VAL A 117 -19.88 15.90 26.87
CA VAL A 117 -18.57 15.56 26.34
C VAL A 117 -17.65 15.01 27.42
N ARG A 118 -16.91 13.96 27.08
CA ARG A 118 -15.81 13.38 27.85
C ARG A 118 -14.68 13.13 26.86
N GLY A 119 -13.81 14.15 26.70
CA GLY A 119 -12.87 14.20 25.59
C GLY A 119 -11.41 14.01 25.99
N LEU A 120 -10.65 13.38 25.11
CA LEU A 120 -9.18 13.36 25.17
C LEU A 120 -8.61 14.16 23.99
N VAL A 121 -7.64 15.03 24.27
CA VAL A 121 -6.94 15.84 23.26
C VAL A 121 -5.47 15.49 23.28
N PHE A 122 -4.99 14.90 22.18
CA PHE A 122 -3.58 14.52 22.01
C PHE A 122 -2.81 15.63 21.30
N CYS A 123 -1.86 16.21 22.00
CA CYS A 123 -1.00 17.30 21.53
C CYS A 123 0.40 16.81 21.19
N SER A 124 1.14 17.57 20.38
CA SER A 124 2.52 17.25 19.99
C SER A 124 3.55 17.63 21.06
N ARG A 125 3.23 18.64 21.90
CA ARG A 125 4.17 19.23 22.87
C ARG A 125 3.49 19.48 24.22
N LYS A 126 4.27 19.43 25.31
CA LYS A 126 3.77 19.67 26.67
C LYS A 126 3.29 21.11 26.88
N ASP A 127 4.03 22.07 26.34
CA ASP A 127 3.68 23.49 26.38
C ASP A 127 2.39 23.75 25.58
N GLU A 128 2.21 23.15 24.42
CA GLU A 128 0.98 23.20 23.62
C GLU A 128 -0.22 22.68 24.43
N ALA A 129 -0.11 21.51 25.04
CA ALA A 129 -1.19 20.91 25.83
C ALA A 129 -1.62 21.80 26.99
N THR A 130 -0.65 22.43 27.67
CA THR A 130 -0.92 23.32 28.80
C THR A 130 -1.61 24.61 28.36
N GLU A 131 -1.10 25.25 27.31
CA GLU A 131 -1.66 26.52 26.85
C GLU A 131 -3.02 26.33 26.18
N LEU A 132 -3.23 25.27 25.39
CA LEU A 132 -4.54 24.96 24.82
C LEU A 132 -5.58 24.68 25.91
N SER A 133 -5.22 23.94 26.98
CA SER A 133 -6.10 23.74 28.14
C SER A 133 -6.51 25.05 28.77
N ASN A 134 -5.55 25.96 29.01
CA ASN A 134 -5.83 27.29 29.55
C ASN A 134 -6.79 28.10 28.66
N LEU A 135 -6.52 28.10 27.35
CA LEU A 135 -7.35 28.82 26.36
C LEU A 135 -8.76 28.22 26.24
N PHE A 136 -8.95 26.94 26.43
CA PHE A 136 -10.27 26.29 26.50
C PHE A 136 -11.01 26.69 27.80
N ASN A 137 -10.32 26.71 28.95
CA ASN A 137 -10.89 27.14 30.20
C ASN A 137 -11.40 28.60 30.13
N THR A 138 -10.67 29.50 29.44
CA THR A 138 -11.15 30.90 29.24
C THR A 138 -12.41 30.99 28.38
N ARG A 139 -12.76 29.92 27.65
CA ARG A 139 -13.97 29.82 26.81
C ARG A 139 -15.10 28.99 27.43
N GLY A 140 -14.96 28.69 28.73
CA GLY A 140 -16.00 28.03 29.51
C GLY A 140 -15.97 26.52 29.55
N TYR A 141 -14.99 25.89 28.92
CA TYR A 141 -14.75 24.44 29.08
C TYR A 141 -14.03 24.16 30.41
N LYS A 142 -14.22 22.95 30.94
CA LYS A 142 -13.54 22.47 32.14
C LYS A 142 -12.44 21.51 31.73
N THR A 143 -11.20 21.97 31.73
CA THR A 143 -10.08 21.20 31.19
C THR A 143 -8.86 21.20 32.10
N ILE A 144 -8.02 20.19 31.92
CA ILE A 144 -6.70 20.08 32.55
C ILE A 144 -5.69 19.54 31.53
N SER A 145 -4.43 19.96 31.67
CA SER A 145 -3.32 19.33 30.94
C SER A 145 -2.62 18.29 31.81
N LEU A 146 -2.31 17.13 31.26
CA LEU A 146 -1.53 16.09 31.92
C LEU A 146 -0.29 15.75 31.07
N THR A 147 0.86 15.70 31.73
CA THR A 147 2.15 15.39 31.12
C THR A 147 2.86 14.29 31.91
N GLY A 148 4.05 13.85 31.46
CA GLY A 148 4.88 12.89 32.17
C GLY A 148 5.29 13.33 33.60
N GLU A 149 5.18 14.61 33.91
CA GLU A 149 5.55 15.20 35.20
C GLU A 149 4.46 15.04 36.28
N ASN A 150 3.22 14.75 35.88
CA ASN A 150 2.12 14.55 36.81
C ASN A 150 2.24 13.21 37.55
N THR A 151 1.95 13.22 38.84
CA THR A 151 1.92 12.01 39.66
C THR A 151 0.77 11.08 39.26
N GLU A 152 0.87 9.81 39.62
CA GLU A 152 -0.20 8.83 39.37
C GLU A 152 -1.52 9.25 40.06
N ALA A 153 -1.45 9.80 41.26
CA ALA A 153 -2.62 10.30 41.98
C ALA A 153 -3.32 11.46 41.22
N GLN A 154 -2.56 12.42 40.66
CA GLN A 154 -3.11 13.50 39.83
C GLN A 154 -3.76 12.99 38.56
N ARG A 155 -3.15 12.00 37.88
CA ARG A 155 -3.72 11.38 36.69
C ARG A 155 -5.03 10.66 37.00
N ARG A 156 -5.06 9.90 38.11
CA ARG A 156 -6.27 9.20 38.56
C ARG A 156 -7.39 10.15 38.95
N ASP A 157 -7.08 11.25 39.63
CA ASP A 157 -8.05 12.31 39.95
C ASP A 157 -8.67 12.90 38.68
N ALA A 158 -7.83 13.28 37.72
CA ALA A 158 -8.32 13.85 36.45
C ALA A 158 -9.21 12.87 35.68
N MET A 159 -8.86 11.56 35.65
CA MET A 159 -9.71 10.54 35.03
C MET A 159 -11.05 10.39 35.73
N ASN A 160 -11.06 10.29 37.06
CA ASN A 160 -12.30 10.22 37.83
C ASN A 160 -13.20 11.43 37.58
N ARG A 161 -12.64 12.63 37.48
CA ARG A 161 -13.37 13.87 37.16
C ARG A 161 -13.88 13.86 35.71
N LEU A 162 -13.13 13.33 34.76
CA LEU A 162 -13.61 13.21 33.37
C LEU A 162 -14.83 12.27 33.29
N GLU A 163 -14.82 11.16 34.03
CA GLU A 163 -15.91 10.19 34.06
C GLU A 163 -17.07 10.56 34.99
N SER A 164 -16.86 11.51 35.90
CA SER A 164 -17.87 11.93 36.87
C SER A 164 -19.10 12.50 36.21
N ASP A 165 -20.28 12.18 36.75
CA ASP A 165 -21.55 12.76 36.36
C ASP A 165 -21.91 14.02 37.21
N ASP A 166 -21.06 14.39 38.20
CA ASP A 166 -21.14 15.62 38.98
C ASP A 166 -20.72 16.81 38.10
N LEU A 167 -21.70 17.56 37.64
CA LEU A 167 -21.51 18.75 36.79
C LEU A 167 -20.68 19.87 37.41
N VAL A 168 -20.46 19.86 38.73
CA VAL A 168 -19.63 20.88 39.41
C VAL A 168 -18.16 20.60 39.24
N ASN A 169 -17.75 19.37 39.50
CA ASN A 169 -16.35 18.95 39.59
C ASN A 169 -15.85 18.18 38.32
N CYS A 170 -16.73 17.92 37.34
CA CYS A 170 -16.36 17.21 36.13
C CYS A 170 -15.34 17.95 35.27
N LEU A 171 -14.69 17.22 34.41
CA LEU A 171 -13.88 17.73 33.27
C LEU A 171 -14.56 17.44 31.96
N ASP A 172 -14.45 18.35 31.00
CA ASP A 172 -14.89 18.15 29.62
C ASP A 172 -13.77 17.53 28.78
N TYR A 173 -12.52 17.98 28.97
CA TYR A 173 -11.36 17.51 28.24
C TYR A 173 -10.11 17.34 29.11
N ILE A 174 -9.32 16.35 28.79
CA ILE A 174 -7.94 16.21 29.25
C ILE A 174 -7.03 16.40 28.04
N PHE A 175 -6.14 17.41 28.10
CA PHE A 175 -5.08 17.63 27.12
C PHE A 175 -3.84 16.83 27.53
N THR A 176 -3.21 16.13 26.60
CA THR A 176 -2.12 15.20 26.95
C THR A 176 -1.07 15.06 25.86
N VAL A 177 0.13 14.65 26.28
CA VAL A 177 1.24 14.24 25.41
C VAL A 177 1.76 12.90 25.94
N ASP A 178 1.68 11.85 25.14
CA ASP A 178 2.24 10.50 25.33
C ASP A 178 1.84 9.69 26.58
N ILE A 179 1.27 10.30 27.61
CA ILE A 179 1.01 9.59 28.88
C ILE A 179 -0.23 8.69 28.86
N PHE A 180 -1.12 8.85 27.89
CA PHE A 180 -2.31 8.04 27.70
C PHE A 180 -2.18 7.01 26.56
N ASN A 181 -0.96 6.75 26.12
CA ASN A 181 -0.72 5.71 25.12
C ASN A 181 -0.93 4.31 25.69
N GLU A 182 -0.66 4.08 26.99
CA GLU A 182 -0.71 2.76 27.64
C GLU A 182 -1.25 2.83 29.08
N GLY A 183 -1.84 1.72 29.56
CA GLY A 183 -2.13 1.48 30.99
C GLY A 183 -3.28 2.28 31.61
N ILE A 184 -4.09 3.01 30.82
CA ILE A 184 -5.19 3.82 31.33
C ILE A 184 -6.51 3.37 30.69
N ASP A 185 -7.53 3.25 31.54
CA ASP A 185 -8.87 2.85 31.15
C ASP A 185 -9.86 3.97 31.47
N ILE A 186 -10.50 4.53 30.43
CA ILE A 186 -11.54 5.56 30.56
C ILE A 186 -12.70 5.20 29.63
N PRO A 187 -13.57 4.23 30.02
CA PRO A 187 -14.63 3.71 29.15
C PRO A 187 -15.63 4.78 28.69
N LYS A 188 -15.89 5.82 29.49
CA LYS A 188 -16.87 6.86 29.18
C LYS A 188 -16.38 7.90 28.15
N VAL A 189 -15.12 7.83 27.68
CA VAL A 189 -14.64 8.76 26.62
C VAL A 189 -15.49 8.60 25.35
N ASN A 190 -16.04 9.74 24.88
CA ASN A 190 -16.92 9.79 23.71
C ASN A 190 -16.42 10.74 22.60
N GLN A 191 -15.31 11.44 22.84
CA GLN A 191 -14.65 12.26 21.83
C GLN A 191 -13.12 12.18 21.96
N VAL A 192 -12.43 11.99 20.85
CA VAL A 192 -10.96 11.98 20.78
C VAL A 192 -10.50 12.99 19.74
N ILE A 193 -9.58 13.86 20.11
CA ILE A 193 -9.05 14.92 19.25
C ILE A 193 -7.55 14.73 19.08
N MET A 194 -7.11 14.62 17.83
CA MET A 194 -5.72 14.44 17.45
C MET A 194 -5.19 15.76 16.87
N LEU A 195 -4.33 16.45 17.62
CA LEU A 195 -3.69 17.70 17.21
C LEU A 195 -2.20 17.52 16.86
N ARG A 196 -1.77 16.27 16.74
CA ARG A 196 -0.38 15.92 16.50
C ARG A 196 -0.22 15.04 15.25
N PRO A 197 0.94 15.09 14.57
CA PRO A 197 1.24 14.17 13.48
C PRO A 197 1.22 12.71 13.96
N THR A 198 0.76 11.82 13.12
CA THR A 198 0.85 10.37 13.35
C THR A 198 2.27 9.90 13.08
N GLU A 199 3.03 9.58 14.11
CA GLU A 199 4.41 9.09 14.00
C GLU A 199 4.51 7.57 13.89
N SER A 200 3.50 6.86 14.41
CA SER A 200 3.41 5.42 14.42
C SER A 200 1.95 4.97 14.32
N ALA A 201 1.68 4.01 13.44
CA ALA A 201 0.36 3.39 13.33
C ALA A 201 -0.07 2.71 14.64
N ILE A 202 0.89 2.12 15.38
CA ILE A 202 0.64 1.48 16.68
C ILE A 202 0.16 2.50 17.71
N VAL A 203 0.90 3.60 17.86
CA VAL A 203 0.55 4.68 18.81
C VAL A 203 -0.80 5.29 18.46
N PHE A 204 -1.08 5.50 17.16
CA PHE A 204 -2.36 6.00 16.69
C PHE A 204 -3.52 5.07 17.12
N VAL A 205 -3.40 3.77 16.86
CA VAL A 205 -4.43 2.78 17.27
C VAL A 205 -4.58 2.72 18.79
N GLN A 206 -3.48 2.82 19.55
CA GLN A 206 -3.54 2.87 21.01
C GLN A 206 -4.32 4.09 21.52
N GLN A 207 -4.11 5.26 20.91
CA GLN A 207 -4.85 6.48 21.25
C GLN A 207 -6.33 6.39 20.89
N LEU A 208 -6.64 5.86 19.70
CA LEU A 208 -8.03 5.56 19.33
C LEU A 208 -8.67 4.59 20.32
N GLY A 209 -7.97 3.52 20.66
CA GLY A 209 -8.45 2.45 21.54
C GLY A 209 -8.92 2.93 22.91
N ARG A 210 -8.41 4.07 23.41
CA ARG A 210 -8.87 4.67 24.69
C ARG A 210 -10.35 5.04 24.67
N GLY A 211 -10.87 5.48 23.52
CA GLY A 211 -12.28 5.79 23.35
C GLY A 211 -13.13 4.59 22.91
N LEU A 212 -12.54 3.52 22.40
CA LEU A 212 -13.29 2.45 21.75
C LEU A 212 -13.85 1.38 22.73
N ARG A 213 -13.71 1.54 24.04
CA ARG A 213 -14.37 0.67 25.01
C ARG A 213 -15.87 0.94 25.03
N LYS A 214 -16.66 -0.15 25.12
CA LYS A 214 -18.11 -0.04 25.26
C LYS A 214 -18.48 0.46 26.65
N ASP A 215 -19.39 1.41 26.70
CA ASP A 215 -19.97 1.92 27.94
C ASP A 215 -21.44 2.33 27.67
N PRO A 216 -22.38 2.05 28.60
CA PRO A 216 -23.79 2.39 28.40
C PRO A 216 -24.08 3.89 28.22
N SER A 217 -23.15 4.78 28.61
CA SER A 217 -23.31 6.23 28.48
C SER A 217 -23.09 6.77 27.07
N LYS A 218 -22.67 5.89 26.11
CA LYS A 218 -22.40 6.29 24.73
C LYS A 218 -22.76 5.18 23.74
N GLU A 219 -23.17 5.55 22.54
CA GLU A 219 -23.41 4.64 21.42
C GLU A 219 -22.20 4.56 20.46
N TYR A 220 -21.45 5.65 20.34
CA TYR A 220 -20.27 5.75 19.47
C TYR A 220 -19.27 6.76 20.03
N VAL A 221 -18.08 6.74 19.44
CA VAL A 221 -17.01 7.70 19.71
C VAL A 221 -16.77 8.56 18.48
N VAL A 222 -16.65 9.86 18.66
CA VAL A 222 -16.24 10.80 17.60
C VAL A 222 -14.74 11.02 17.69
N ILE A 223 -14.05 10.84 16.58
CA ILE A 223 -12.61 11.06 16.46
C ILE A 223 -12.38 12.15 15.43
N ILE A 224 -11.73 13.23 15.84
CA ILE A 224 -11.41 14.38 14.99
C ILE A 224 -9.88 14.45 14.88
N ASP A 225 -9.36 14.21 13.69
CA ASP A 225 -7.93 14.25 13.42
C ASP A 225 -7.58 15.43 12.51
N PHE A 226 -6.77 16.35 13.04
CA PHE A 226 -6.37 17.58 12.35
C PHE A 226 -5.12 17.32 11.50
N ILE A 227 -5.32 17.17 10.19
CA ILE A 227 -4.30 16.76 9.24
C ILE A 227 -3.56 17.97 8.66
N GLY A 228 -2.32 18.17 9.12
CA GLY A 228 -1.36 19.15 8.58
C GLY A 228 -0.60 18.62 7.34
N ASN A 229 0.47 19.32 6.98
CA ASN A 229 1.39 18.88 5.92
C ASN A 229 2.48 17.95 6.47
N TYR A 230 2.07 16.91 7.18
CA TYR A 230 3.00 15.97 7.82
C TYR A 230 3.52 14.93 6.82
N GLU A 231 4.81 14.61 6.91
CA GLU A 231 5.45 13.65 6.00
C GLU A 231 4.85 12.25 6.10
N LYS A 232 4.41 11.84 7.30
CA LYS A 232 3.95 10.48 7.59
C LYS A 232 2.42 10.32 7.58
N ASN A 233 1.67 11.20 6.95
CA ASN A 233 0.21 11.07 6.85
C ASN A 233 -0.25 9.72 6.27
N PHE A 234 0.61 9.02 5.51
CA PHE A 234 0.34 7.66 5.02
C PHE A 234 0.17 6.62 6.14
N LEU A 235 0.61 6.91 7.38
CA LEU A 235 0.41 6.02 8.53
C LEU A 235 -1.05 5.98 8.99
N ILE A 236 -1.82 7.04 8.75
CA ILE A 236 -3.25 7.10 9.11
C ILE A 236 -4.04 5.98 8.43
N PRO A 237 -4.05 5.85 7.10
CA PRO A 237 -4.75 4.74 6.45
C PRO A 237 -4.14 3.36 6.80
N ILE A 238 -2.85 3.23 7.08
CA ILE A 238 -2.25 1.98 7.57
C ILE A 238 -2.87 1.59 8.92
N ALA A 239 -2.92 2.53 9.85
CA ALA A 239 -3.46 2.30 11.19
C ALA A 239 -4.96 1.95 11.18
N LEU A 240 -5.77 2.71 10.43
CA LEU A 240 -7.21 2.52 10.35
C LEU A 240 -7.60 1.27 9.55
N SER A 241 -6.87 0.94 8.48
CA SER A 241 -7.12 -0.28 7.69
C SER A 241 -6.54 -1.54 8.32
N GLY A 242 -5.58 -1.42 9.22
CA GLY A 242 -4.83 -2.54 9.78
C GLY A 242 -3.91 -3.25 8.77
N SER A 243 -3.80 -2.77 7.54
CA SER A 243 -2.98 -3.40 6.49
C SER A 243 -1.51 -3.04 6.62
N LEU A 244 -0.67 -4.01 6.94
CA LEU A 244 0.78 -3.88 7.02
C LEU A 244 1.48 -4.23 5.69
N SER A 245 0.73 -4.44 4.60
CA SER A 245 1.29 -4.80 3.29
C SER A 245 2.13 -3.70 2.65
N TYR A 246 2.02 -2.45 3.13
CA TYR A 246 2.62 -1.27 2.52
C TYR A 246 2.32 -1.15 1.02
N ASN A 247 1.10 -1.53 0.62
CA ASN A 247 0.63 -1.42 -0.75
C ASN A 247 -0.06 -0.08 -0.96
N LYS A 248 0.53 0.79 -1.79
CA LYS A 248 0.00 2.13 -2.06
C LYS A 248 -1.44 2.12 -2.57
N ASP A 249 -1.80 1.15 -3.42
CA ASP A 249 -3.15 1.09 -4.00
C ASP A 249 -4.21 0.69 -2.98
N THR A 250 -3.87 -0.23 -2.06
CA THR A 250 -4.73 -0.56 -0.92
C THR A 250 -4.98 0.65 -0.04
N LEU A 251 -3.91 1.43 0.25
CA LEU A 251 -4.03 2.63 1.07
C LEU A 251 -4.83 3.74 0.37
N ARG A 252 -4.60 3.97 -0.94
CA ARG A 252 -5.38 4.95 -1.72
C ARG A 252 -6.85 4.57 -1.78
N ARG A 253 -7.15 3.30 -2.01
CA ARG A 253 -8.51 2.80 -1.99
C ARG A 253 -9.17 3.02 -0.63
N PHE A 254 -8.48 2.74 0.46
CA PHE A 254 -8.98 2.99 1.81
C PHE A 254 -9.30 4.48 2.05
N VAL A 255 -8.45 5.40 1.60
CA VAL A 255 -8.69 6.85 1.71
C VAL A 255 -9.91 7.29 0.90
N SER A 256 -10.14 6.68 -0.28
CA SER A 256 -11.29 7.00 -1.13
C SER A 256 -12.60 6.40 -0.61
N GLU A 257 -12.58 5.16 -0.14
CA GLU A 257 -13.76 4.32 0.14
C GLU A 257 -13.89 3.91 1.62
N GLY A 258 -13.12 4.52 2.53
CA GLY A 258 -12.95 4.06 3.92
C GLY A 258 -14.24 3.71 4.66
N SER A 259 -15.29 4.52 4.52
CA SER A 259 -16.60 4.25 5.13
C SER A 259 -17.31 2.99 4.61
N LEU A 260 -16.92 2.48 3.44
CA LEU A 260 -17.48 1.26 2.85
C LEU A 260 -16.67 0.01 3.23
N ILE A 261 -15.45 0.19 3.73
CA ILE A 261 -14.49 -0.90 3.98
C ILE A 261 -14.44 -1.26 5.47
N ILE A 262 -14.71 -0.29 6.36
CA ILE A 262 -14.66 -0.53 7.81
C ILE A 262 -15.88 -1.33 8.26
N PRO A 263 -15.68 -2.41 9.05
CA PRO A 263 -16.77 -3.22 9.56
C PRO A 263 -17.66 -2.50 10.57
N GLY A 264 -18.90 -2.96 10.68
CA GLY A 264 -19.85 -2.50 11.69
C GLY A 264 -20.44 -1.11 11.40
N ALA A 265 -20.85 -0.42 12.45
CA ALA A 265 -21.46 0.92 12.37
C ALA A 265 -20.42 2.07 12.35
N SER A 266 -19.13 1.75 12.25
CA SER A 266 -18.06 2.74 12.21
C SER A 266 -17.94 3.39 10.83
N THR A 267 -17.48 4.65 10.79
CA THR A 267 -17.24 5.38 9.54
C THR A 267 -15.89 6.10 9.55
N VAL A 268 -15.29 6.23 8.37
CA VAL A 268 -14.07 7.02 8.16
C VAL A 268 -14.32 8.02 7.04
N ASN A 269 -14.17 9.29 7.36
CA ASN A 269 -14.38 10.38 6.43
C ASN A 269 -13.16 11.31 6.42
N PHE A 270 -12.74 11.73 5.23
CA PHE A 270 -11.70 12.74 5.04
C PHE A 270 -12.27 13.90 4.23
N ASP A 271 -11.96 15.13 4.60
CA ASP A 271 -12.23 16.26 3.72
C ASP A 271 -11.32 16.23 2.46
N LEU A 272 -11.67 17.01 1.44
CA LEU A 272 -10.97 16.98 0.15
C LEU A 272 -9.48 17.32 0.27
N ILE A 273 -9.15 18.32 1.09
CA ILE A 273 -7.75 18.77 1.27
C ILE A 273 -6.95 17.71 2.05
N SER A 274 -7.54 17.13 3.10
CA SER A 274 -6.90 16.04 3.86
C SER A 274 -6.67 14.81 2.99
N LYS A 275 -7.62 14.42 2.14
CA LYS A 275 -7.42 13.36 1.13
C LYS A 275 -6.21 13.65 0.25
N LYS A 276 -6.11 14.86 -0.28
CA LYS A 276 -4.98 15.29 -1.11
C LYS A 276 -3.66 15.15 -0.37
N LYS A 277 -3.55 15.67 0.86
CA LYS A 277 -2.35 15.57 1.70
C LYS A 277 -1.95 14.12 1.97
N ILE A 278 -2.93 13.24 2.24
CA ILE A 278 -2.67 11.81 2.47
C ILE A 278 -2.21 11.14 1.18
N PHE A 279 -2.84 11.41 0.03
CA PHE A 279 -2.39 10.87 -1.27
C PHE A 279 -0.97 11.31 -1.61
N GLU A 280 -0.62 12.59 -1.42
CA GLU A 280 0.73 13.10 -1.63
C GLU A 280 1.75 12.40 -0.72
N SER A 281 1.39 12.18 0.55
CA SER A 281 2.24 11.44 1.50
C SER A 281 2.44 9.99 1.08
N ILE A 282 1.38 9.28 0.62
CA ILE A 282 1.47 7.93 0.08
C ILE A 282 2.37 7.90 -1.16
N ASP A 283 2.21 8.88 -2.06
CA ASP A 283 2.99 8.94 -3.31
C ASP A 283 4.47 9.16 -3.04
N LYS A 284 4.82 10.05 -2.11
CA LYS A 284 6.20 10.34 -1.69
C LYS A 284 6.85 9.23 -0.87
N ALA A 285 6.06 8.40 -0.18
CA ALA A 285 6.58 7.34 0.69
C ALA A 285 7.32 6.26 -0.10
N ASN A 286 8.53 5.91 0.35
CA ASN A 286 9.32 4.81 -0.21
C ASN A 286 9.11 3.53 0.59
N PHE A 287 8.08 2.75 0.26
CA PHE A 287 7.78 1.48 0.93
C PHE A 287 8.75 0.33 0.57
N SER A 288 9.63 0.54 -0.39
CA SER A 288 10.72 -0.38 -0.68
C SER A 288 12.03 0.02 0.04
N ASP A 289 11.95 0.92 1.03
CA ASP A 289 13.08 1.27 1.87
C ASP A 289 13.56 0.06 2.68
N ILE A 290 14.88 -0.11 2.75
CA ILE A 290 15.51 -1.25 3.41
C ILE A 290 15.21 -1.32 4.91
N LYS A 291 14.98 -0.18 5.56
CA LYS A 291 14.64 -0.11 6.98
C LYS A 291 13.26 -0.73 7.21
N ILE A 292 12.25 -0.34 6.44
CA ILE A 292 10.89 -0.89 6.53
C ILE A 292 10.90 -2.40 6.24
N ILE A 293 11.63 -2.83 5.20
CA ILE A 293 11.75 -4.25 4.85
C ILE A 293 12.38 -5.05 6.00
N LYS A 294 13.46 -4.55 6.58
CA LYS A 294 14.15 -5.23 7.70
C LYS A 294 13.29 -5.31 8.96
N GLU A 295 12.63 -4.22 9.33
CA GLU A 295 11.74 -4.17 10.49
C GLU A 295 10.58 -5.16 10.32
N SER A 296 9.90 -5.14 9.18
CA SER A 296 8.79 -6.08 8.90
C SER A 296 9.25 -7.55 8.86
N TYR A 297 10.42 -7.82 8.26
CA TYR A 297 11.02 -9.14 8.26
C TYR A 297 11.35 -9.62 9.67
N GLN A 298 11.98 -8.77 10.49
CA GLN A 298 12.37 -9.12 11.85
C GLN A 298 11.14 -9.41 12.73
N GLN A 299 10.10 -8.60 12.63
CA GLN A 299 8.84 -8.83 13.34
C GLN A 299 8.22 -10.18 12.93
N LEU A 300 8.18 -10.49 11.64
CA LEU A 300 7.65 -11.77 11.16
C LEU A 300 8.53 -12.96 11.60
N LYS A 301 9.87 -12.80 11.53
CA LYS A 301 10.82 -13.83 12.01
C LYS A 301 10.63 -14.12 13.51
N GLN A 302 10.54 -13.08 14.33
CA GLN A 302 10.29 -13.20 15.77
C GLN A 302 8.96 -13.91 16.03
N LYS A 303 7.89 -13.53 15.32
CA LYS A 303 6.57 -14.16 15.44
C LYS A 303 6.60 -15.65 15.11
N LEU A 304 7.43 -16.08 14.14
CA LEU A 304 7.49 -17.47 13.68
C LEU A 304 8.58 -18.32 14.33
N GLY A 305 9.57 -17.71 14.96
CA GLY A 305 10.76 -18.39 15.51
C GLY A 305 11.67 -19.02 14.45
N LYS A 306 11.52 -18.65 13.18
CA LYS A 306 12.28 -19.19 12.05
C LYS A 306 12.35 -18.17 10.92
N ILE A 307 13.27 -18.39 9.97
CA ILE A 307 13.30 -17.63 8.71
C ILE A 307 11.96 -17.80 7.99
N PRO A 308 11.21 -16.71 7.74
CA PRO A 308 9.94 -16.77 7.03
C PRO A 308 10.08 -17.32 5.60
N SER A 309 9.15 -18.14 5.16
CA SER A 309 8.97 -18.46 3.75
C SER A 309 8.22 -17.32 3.03
N LEU A 310 8.28 -17.27 1.69
CA LEU A 310 7.55 -16.25 0.91
C LEU A 310 6.03 -16.28 1.20
N LYS A 311 5.46 -17.46 1.46
CA LYS A 311 4.04 -17.62 1.80
C LYS A 311 3.70 -17.07 3.20
N ASP A 312 4.66 -17.07 4.12
CA ASP A 312 4.42 -16.58 5.47
C ASP A 312 4.13 -15.08 5.49
N PHE A 313 4.76 -14.31 4.61
CA PHE A 313 4.47 -12.87 4.49
C PHE A 313 3.00 -12.59 4.13
N ASP A 314 2.44 -13.35 3.19
CA ASP A 314 1.03 -13.21 2.79
C ASP A 314 0.09 -13.75 3.87
N LYS A 315 0.43 -14.91 4.45
CA LYS A 315 -0.39 -15.57 5.47
C LYS A 315 -0.55 -14.75 6.75
N TYR A 316 0.50 -14.04 7.15
CA TYR A 316 0.52 -13.23 8.37
C TYR A 316 0.36 -11.74 8.11
N GLU A 317 -0.08 -11.37 6.90
CA GLU A 317 -0.35 -9.98 6.48
C GLU A 317 0.80 -9.02 6.76
N SER A 318 2.04 -9.49 6.60
CA SER A 318 3.25 -8.70 6.72
C SER A 318 3.51 -7.87 5.45
N ILE A 319 4.67 -7.23 5.36
CA ILE A 319 5.05 -6.48 4.16
C ILE A 319 4.91 -7.33 2.90
N ASP A 320 4.41 -6.73 1.82
CA ASP A 320 4.35 -7.41 0.52
C ASP A 320 5.77 -7.77 0.05
N VAL A 321 6.03 -9.06 -0.16
CA VAL A 321 7.32 -9.61 -0.63
C VAL A 321 7.81 -8.91 -1.90
N LEU A 322 6.91 -8.43 -2.75
CA LEU A 322 7.28 -7.69 -3.96
C LEU A 322 8.09 -6.42 -3.63
N ARG A 323 7.99 -5.85 -2.42
CA ARG A 323 8.84 -4.72 -1.98
C ARG A 323 10.30 -5.12 -1.86
N ILE A 324 10.58 -6.36 -1.45
CA ILE A 324 11.94 -6.93 -1.44
C ILE A 324 12.47 -7.07 -2.88
N PHE A 325 11.62 -7.60 -3.78
CA PHE A 325 12.01 -7.82 -5.19
C PHE A 325 12.21 -6.52 -5.96
N GLN A 326 11.42 -5.49 -5.65
CA GLN A 326 11.51 -4.16 -6.26
C GLN A 326 12.66 -3.31 -5.73
N ASN A 327 13.22 -3.65 -4.57
CA ASN A 327 14.37 -2.91 -4.04
C ASN A 327 15.58 -3.04 -4.97
N LYS A 328 16.11 -1.91 -5.43
CA LYS A 328 17.20 -1.82 -6.45
C LYS A 328 18.46 -2.60 -6.08
N ASN A 329 18.73 -2.77 -4.78
CA ASN A 329 19.95 -3.41 -4.26
C ASN A 329 19.74 -4.90 -3.92
N LEU A 330 18.52 -5.40 -4.00
CA LEU A 330 18.16 -6.75 -3.63
C LEU A 330 17.71 -7.58 -4.84
N GLY A 331 16.54 -7.33 -5.37
CA GLY A 331 15.99 -8.03 -6.54
C GLY A 331 15.52 -9.47 -6.26
N SER A 332 15.87 -10.07 -5.12
CA SER A 332 15.41 -11.39 -4.70
C SER A 332 15.43 -11.54 -3.17
N TYR A 333 14.66 -12.50 -2.66
CA TYR A 333 14.66 -12.83 -1.24
C TYR A 333 15.98 -13.48 -0.80
N HIS A 334 16.57 -14.31 -1.66
CA HIS A 334 17.91 -14.87 -1.42
C HIS A 334 18.95 -13.77 -1.14
N LYS A 335 19.02 -12.72 -1.97
CA LYS A 335 19.95 -11.60 -1.75
C LYS A 335 19.64 -10.85 -0.44
N PHE A 336 18.39 -10.69 -0.09
CA PHE A 336 18.01 -10.10 1.19
C PHE A 336 18.55 -10.94 2.35
N LEU A 337 18.28 -12.26 2.35
CA LEU A 337 18.72 -13.17 3.40
C LEU A 337 20.24 -13.23 3.50
N THR A 338 20.95 -13.37 2.38
CA THR A 338 22.42 -13.40 2.36
C THR A 338 23.05 -12.14 2.99
N LYS A 339 22.40 -10.99 2.81
CA LYS A 339 22.94 -9.71 3.27
C LYS A 339 22.57 -9.39 4.72
N TYR A 340 21.40 -9.82 5.20
CA TYR A 340 20.85 -9.34 6.48
C TYR A 340 20.48 -10.45 7.47
N GLU A 341 20.46 -11.72 7.05
CA GLU A 341 20.11 -12.84 7.92
C GLU A 341 21.36 -13.63 8.31
N LYS A 342 21.74 -13.57 9.59
CA LYS A 342 22.97 -14.22 10.09
C LYS A 342 22.89 -15.76 10.10
N GLU A 343 21.69 -16.30 10.21
CA GLU A 343 21.46 -17.76 10.25
C GLU A 343 21.38 -18.37 8.83
N TYR A 344 21.39 -17.52 7.79
CA TYR A 344 21.27 -17.95 6.41
C TYR A 344 22.66 -18.13 5.76
N ASN A 345 23.04 -19.37 5.49
CA ASN A 345 24.37 -19.71 4.98
C ASN A 345 24.39 -20.23 3.54
N VAL A 346 23.26 -20.14 2.81
CA VAL A 346 23.17 -20.58 1.42
C VAL A 346 23.94 -19.64 0.51
N LYS A 347 24.73 -20.22 -0.40
CA LYS A 347 25.51 -19.45 -1.38
C LYS A 347 25.22 -20.00 -2.78
N PHE A 348 24.92 -19.11 -3.70
CA PHE A 348 24.74 -19.44 -5.12
C PHE A 348 25.78 -18.75 -5.98
N ASN A 349 26.03 -19.30 -7.16
CA ASN A 349 26.84 -18.65 -8.17
C ASN A 349 26.04 -17.54 -8.89
N SER A 350 26.73 -16.70 -9.66
CA SER A 350 26.12 -15.55 -10.33
C SER A 350 25.00 -15.94 -11.31
N VAL A 351 25.06 -17.12 -11.90
CA VAL A 351 24.03 -17.60 -12.83
C VAL A 351 22.77 -18.03 -12.07
N GLN A 352 22.94 -18.80 -10.99
CA GLN A 352 21.82 -19.16 -10.12
C GLN A 352 21.10 -17.90 -9.58
N GLU A 353 21.88 -16.89 -9.17
CA GLU A 353 21.31 -15.60 -8.74
C GLU A 353 20.55 -14.88 -9.85
N GLN A 354 20.99 -14.96 -11.11
CA GLN A 354 20.23 -14.40 -12.24
C GLN A 354 18.87 -15.07 -12.40
N TYR A 355 18.77 -16.39 -12.31
CA TYR A 355 17.49 -17.11 -12.39
C TYR A 355 16.54 -16.69 -11.26
N LEU A 356 17.03 -16.67 -10.00
CA LEU A 356 16.23 -16.25 -8.85
C LEU A 356 15.76 -14.80 -9.01
N THR A 357 16.65 -13.89 -9.41
CA THR A 357 16.31 -12.48 -9.59
C THR A 357 15.34 -12.28 -10.76
N TYR A 358 15.50 -13.05 -11.86
CA TYR A 358 14.58 -12.99 -12.99
C TYR A 358 13.16 -13.38 -12.60
N ILE A 359 12.99 -14.55 -11.97
CA ILE A 359 11.67 -15.00 -11.53
C ILE A 359 11.09 -14.00 -10.53
N SER A 360 11.87 -13.57 -9.53
CA SER A 360 11.42 -12.62 -8.51
C SER A 360 10.92 -11.30 -9.10
N THR A 361 11.70 -10.70 -10.02
CA THR A 361 11.39 -9.36 -10.53
C THR A 361 10.45 -9.34 -11.74
N LYS A 362 10.40 -10.43 -12.52
CA LYS A 362 9.65 -10.47 -13.78
C LYS A 362 8.38 -11.31 -13.73
N LEU A 363 8.35 -12.38 -12.92
CA LEU A 363 7.29 -13.37 -12.96
C LEU A 363 6.54 -13.53 -11.64
N ALA A 364 7.20 -13.43 -10.50
CA ALA A 364 6.63 -13.74 -9.18
C ALA A 364 5.46 -12.84 -8.75
N SER A 365 5.25 -11.69 -9.41
CA SER A 365 4.03 -10.89 -9.22
C SER A 365 2.74 -11.62 -9.64
N GLY A 366 2.85 -12.71 -10.39
CA GLY A 366 1.73 -13.54 -10.81
C GLY A 366 0.82 -12.93 -11.88
N LYS A 367 1.27 -11.89 -12.60
CA LYS A 367 0.45 -11.17 -13.60
C LYS A 367 0.00 -12.06 -14.77
N ARG A 368 0.72 -13.14 -15.07
CA ARG A 368 0.35 -14.18 -16.03
C ARG A 368 0.84 -15.55 -15.56
N ILE A 369 -0.01 -16.55 -15.64
CA ILE A 369 0.28 -17.92 -15.17
C ILE A 369 1.21 -18.70 -16.10
N HIS A 370 1.18 -18.40 -17.39
CA HIS A 370 1.76 -19.22 -18.43
C HIS A 370 3.25 -19.50 -18.26
N GLU A 371 4.06 -18.49 -17.96
CA GLU A 371 5.50 -18.63 -17.74
C GLU A 371 5.82 -19.42 -16.46
N LEU A 372 5.06 -19.15 -15.39
CA LEU A 372 5.24 -19.81 -14.10
C LEU A 372 4.98 -21.33 -14.25
N GLU A 373 3.88 -21.68 -14.91
CA GLU A 373 3.50 -23.05 -15.17
C GLU A 373 4.48 -23.74 -16.12
N ALA A 374 4.92 -23.03 -17.18
CA ALA A 374 5.91 -23.55 -18.12
C ALA A 374 7.25 -23.89 -17.42
N ILE A 375 7.75 -23.03 -16.53
CA ILE A 375 8.97 -23.30 -15.75
C ILE A 375 8.75 -24.49 -14.80
N LYS A 376 7.58 -24.58 -14.16
CA LYS A 376 7.25 -25.69 -13.27
C LYS A 376 7.28 -27.03 -14.00
N ILE A 377 6.65 -27.09 -15.18
CA ILE A 377 6.68 -28.27 -16.06
C ILE A 377 8.10 -28.56 -16.52
N ALA A 378 8.90 -27.55 -16.86
CA ALA A 378 10.30 -27.74 -17.26
C ALA A 378 11.16 -28.36 -16.15
N ILE A 379 10.85 -28.11 -14.88
CA ILE A 379 11.51 -28.72 -13.72
C ILE A 379 11.09 -30.19 -13.53
N GLU A 380 9.84 -30.52 -13.82
CA GLU A 380 9.25 -31.84 -13.55
C GLU A 380 9.46 -32.83 -14.69
N LYS A 381 9.24 -32.42 -15.94
CA LYS A 381 9.13 -33.32 -17.10
C LYS A 381 10.26 -33.19 -18.13
N HIS A 382 10.99 -32.08 -18.13
CA HIS A 382 12.15 -31.78 -19.00
C HIS A 382 11.92 -31.82 -20.54
N THR A 383 10.90 -32.47 -21.04
CA THR A 383 10.59 -32.64 -22.48
C THR A 383 9.10 -32.47 -22.75
N ASN A 384 8.74 -32.34 -24.04
CA ASN A 384 7.33 -32.11 -24.46
C ASN A 384 6.63 -30.97 -23.76
N LEU A 385 7.35 -29.86 -23.54
CA LEU A 385 6.88 -28.74 -22.75
C LEU A 385 5.55 -28.16 -23.29
N LEU A 386 5.39 -28.11 -24.61
CA LEU A 386 4.19 -27.51 -25.22
C LEU A 386 2.91 -28.28 -24.86
N ASP A 387 2.91 -29.59 -25.05
CA ASP A 387 1.70 -30.40 -24.84
C ASP A 387 1.35 -30.47 -23.35
N ASN A 388 2.36 -30.64 -22.51
CA ASN A 388 2.19 -30.60 -21.06
C ASN A 388 1.66 -29.23 -20.58
N LEU A 389 2.13 -28.13 -21.17
CA LEU A 389 1.65 -26.78 -20.82
C LEU A 389 0.21 -26.55 -21.27
N LYS A 390 -0.17 -26.97 -22.48
CA LYS A 390 -1.56 -26.91 -22.95
C LYS A 390 -2.50 -27.67 -22.04
N GLU A 391 -2.12 -28.92 -21.70
CA GLU A 391 -2.91 -29.77 -20.81
C GLU A 391 -3.05 -29.14 -19.42
N SER A 392 -1.96 -28.67 -18.83
CA SER A 392 -1.97 -28.03 -17.51
C SER A 392 -2.81 -26.73 -17.48
N LEU A 393 -2.64 -25.86 -18.49
CA LEU A 393 -3.41 -24.61 -18.57
C LEU A 393 -4.92 -24.88 -18.73
N LEU A 394 -5.29 -25.86 -19.53
CA LEU A 394 -6.70 -26.23 -19.71
C LEU A 394 -7.29 -26.83 -18.42
N ASN A 395 -6.61 -27.82 -17.85
CA ASN A 395 -7.15 -28.59 -16.72
C ASN A 395 -7.17 -27.79 -15.40
N ASN A 396 -6.12 -26.98 -15.13
CA ASN A 396 -5.96 -26.29 -13.85
C ASN A 396 -6.49 -24.85 -13.85
N TYR A 397 -6.59 -24.21 -15.02
CA TYR A 397 -6.93 -22.79 -15.12
C TYR A 397 -8.04 -22.49 -16.13
N ASN A 398 -8.53 -23.49 -16.86
CA ASN A 398 -9.51 -23.34 -17.94
C ASN A 398 -9.05 -22.31 -19.02
N LEU A 399 -7.75 -22.36 -19.35
CA LEU A 399 -7.12 -21.45 -20.32
C LEU A 399 -6.68 -22.22 -21.56
N ASN A 400 -7.00 -21.66 -22.74
CA ASN A 400 -6.42 -22.11 -24.00
C ASN A 400 -5.06 -21.47 -24.23
N LEU A 401 -4.21 -22.13 -25.02
CA LEU A 401 -2.89 -21.63 -25.40
C LEU A 401 -2.82 -21.30 -26.90
N PRO A 402 -3.21 -20.08 -27.33
CA PRO A 402 -3.08 -19.66 -28.72
C PRO A 402 -1.62 -19.65 -29.19
N LYS A 403 -1.40 -19.87 -30.49
CA LYS A 403 -0.04 -19.89 -31.08
C LYS A 403 0.77 -18.63 -30.77
N ILE A 404 0.13 -17.46 -30.82
CA ILE A 404 0.80 -16.18 -30.53
C ILE A 404 1.27 -16.10 -29.07
N THR A 405 0.44 -16.53 -28.11
CA THR A 405 0.78 -16.56 -26.68
C THR A 405 1.94 -17.54 -26.43
N TYR A 406 1.86 -18.70 -27.03
CA TYR A 406 2.91 -19.71 -26.96
C TYR A 406 4.26 -19.19 -27.48
N GLN A 407 4.27 -18.52 -28.65
CA GLN A 407 5.50 -17.94 -29.20
C GLN A 407 6.11 -16.89 -28.27
N THR A 408 5.28 -16.08 -27.63
CA THR A 408 5.75 -15.08 -26.64
C THR A 408 6.36 -15.77 -25.41
N ILE A 409 5.76 -16.86 -24.92
CA ILE A 409 6.31 -17.64 -23.80
C ILE A 409 7.70 -18.17 -24.15
N ILE A 410 7.87 -18.72 -25.36
CA ILE A 410 9.17 -19.18 -25.83
C ILE A 410 10.19 -18.03 -25.79
N ASN A 411 9.86 -16.90 -26.40
CA ASN A 411 10.75 -15.75 -26.44
C ASN A 411 11.15 -15.26 -25.03
N ILE A 412 10.22 -15.30 -24.08
CA ILE A 412 10.49 -14.92 -22.69
C ILE A 412 11.44 -15.90 -22.01
N LEU A 413 11.13 -17.20 -22.08
CA LEU A 413 11.88 -18.24 -21.38
C LEU A 413 13.24 -18.58 -22.02
N SER A 414 13.44 -18.21 -23.29
CA SER A 414 14.73 -18.31 -24.02
C SER A 414 15.53 -17.00 -24.00
N GLN A 415 15.07 -15.95 -23.29
CA GLN A 415 15.67 -14.60 -23.25
C GLN A 415 15.72 -13.86 -24.60
N ASN A 416 14.87 -14.24 -25.55
CA ASN A 416 14.75 -13.56 -26.85
C ASN A 416 13.75 -12.38 -26.81
N PHE A 417 12.88 -12.32 -25.79
CA PHE A 417 11.91 -11.24 -25.59
C PHE A 417 12.56 -9.95 -25.10
N ALA A 418 13.52 -10.06 -24.19
CA ALA A 418 14.14 -8.91 -23.54
C ALA A 418 15.01 -8.09 -24.49
N THR A 419 14.99 -6.75 -24.31
CA THR A 419 15.83 -5.78 -25.04
C THR A 419 16.57 -4.87 -24.06
N GLY A 420 17.58 -4.15 -24.55
CA GLY A 420 18.34 -3.17 -23.75
C GLY A 420 19.04 -3.77 -22.53
N SER A 421 19.03 -3.05 -21.42
CA SER A 421 19.72 -3.43 -20.18
C SER A 421 19.15 -4.71 -19.56
N SER A 422 17.85 -4.96 -19.69
CA SER A 422 17.20 -6.18 -19.18
C SER A 422 17.81 -7.43 -19.84
N LYS A 423 18.06 -7.40 -21.16
CA LYS A 423 18.71 -8.49 -21.89
C LYS A 423 20.12 -8.74 -21.37
N ALA A 424 20.90 -7.69 -21.15
CA ALA A 424 22.26 -7.82 -20.64
C ALA A 424 22.32 -8.41 -19.21
N THR A 425 21.36 -7.99 -18.35
CA THR A 425 21.30 -8.43 -16.95
C THR A 425 20.94 -9.91 -16.81
N PHE A 426 20.04 -10.43 -17.66
CA PHE A 426 19.47 -11.77 -17.53
C PHE A 426 19.87 -12.72 -18.66
N LYS A 427 20.92 -12.43 -19.38
CA LYS A 427 21.37 -13.19 -20.57
C LYS A 427 21.56 -14.69 -20.32
N ASP A 428 21.93 -15.06 -19.09
CA ASP A 428 22.23 -16.44 -18.71
C ASP A 428 21.01 -17.15 -18.08
N ALA A 429 19.87 -16.47 -17.84
CA ALA A 429 18.67 -17.06 -17.26
C ALA A 429 17.77 -17.72 -18.33
N ILE A 430 18.32 -18.68 -19.07
CA ILE A 430 17.66 -19.41 -20.16
C ILE A 430 17.01 -20.67 -19.62
N PHE A 431 15.66 -20.70 -19.54
CA PHE A 431 14.91 -21.83 -18.99
C PHE A 431 14.68 -22.95 -20.01
N ILE A 432 14.46 -22.59 -21.28
CA ILE A 432 14.18 -23.54 -22.37
C ILE A 432 15.11 -23.30 -23.57
N ASP A 433 15.40 -24.35 -24.29
CA ASP A 433 16.15 -24.32 -25.54
C ASP A 433 15.25 -24.11 -26.78
N GLU A 434 15.86 -24.05 -27.95
CA GLU A 434 15.17 -23.90 -29.25
C GLU A 434 14.24 -25.08 -29.58
N ASN A 435 14.48 -26.25 -29.01
CA ASN A 435 13.67 -27.47 -29.20
C ASN A 435 12.56 -27.60 -28.15
N LEU A 436 12.32 -26.53 -27.35
CA LEU A 436 11.28 -26.49 -26.30
C LEU A 436 11.46 -27.55 -25.21
N ASN A 437 12.71 -27.86 -24.90
CA ASN A 437 13.07 -28.68 -23.76
C ASN A 437 13.69 -27.79 -22.69
N THR A 438 13.79 -28.30 -21.48
CA THR A 438 14.53 -27.64 -20.42
C THR A 438 15.97 -27.41 -20.85
N SER A 439 16.48 -26.20 -20.83
CA SER A 439 17.84 -25.89 -21.25
C SER A 439 18.87 -26.72 -20.47
N ALA A 440 19.96 -27.12 -21.12
CA ALA A 440 21.00 -27.92 -20.48
C ALA A 440 21.57 -27.25 -19.23
N GLN A 441 21.78 -25.92 -19.28
CA GLN A 441 22.27 -25.15 -18.17
C GLN A 441 21.28 -25.16 -16.99
N PHE A 442 20.00 -24.87 -17.23
CA PHE A 442 18.99 -24.87 -16.17
C PHE A 442 18.85 -26.27 -15.54
N LYS A 443 18.82 -27.33 -16.37
CA LYS A 443 18.78 -28.71 -15.90
C LYS A 443 19.98 -29.07 -15.01
N MET A 444 21.19 -28.61 -15.36
CA MET A 444 22.39 -28.83 -14.56
C MET A 444 22.29 -28.09 -13.19
N LEU A 445 21.80 -26.86 -13.19
CA LEU A 445 21.65 -26.09 -11.95
C LEU A 445 20.58 -26.64 -11.01
N LEU A 446 19.55 -27.31 -11.54
CA LEU A 446 18.51 -28.00 -10.74
C LEU A 446 19.01 -29.21 -9.96
N ALA A 447 20.24 -29.70 -10.23
CA ALA A 447 20.88 -30.72 -9.41
C ALA A 447 21.21 -30.22 -7.99
N ASP A 448 21.40 -28.89 -7.81
CA ASP A 448 21.47 -28.25 -6.51
C ASP A 448 20.07 -28.20 -5.89
N GLN A 449 19.87 -28.98 -4.82
CA GLN A 449 18.55 -29.15 -4.19
C GLN A 449 18.05 -27.87 -3.52
N GLU A 450 18.96 -27.05 -2.96
CA GLU A 450 18.55 -25.79 -2.31
C GLU A 450 18.15 -24.76 -3.38
N PHE A 451 18.88 -24.69 -4.50
CA PHE A 451 18.49 -23.85 -5.63
C PHE A 451 17.13 -24.28 -6.20
N LYS A 452 16.93 -25.59 -6.44
CA LYS A 452 15.66 -26.14 -6.93
C LYS A 452 14.51 -25.79 -5.97
N LYS A 453 14.70 -25.92 -4.67
CA LYS A 453 13.72 -25.59 -3.64
C LYS A 453 13.32 -24.13 -3.70
N GLN A 454 14.27 -23.19 -3.81
CA GLN A 454 13.98 -21.76 -3.88
C GLN A 454 13.30 -21.37 -5.20
N ILE A 455 13.64 -21.98 -6.32
CA ILE A 455 12.90 -21.79 -7.58
C ILE A 455 11.44 -22.24 -7.42
N ILE A 456 11.19 -23.43 -6.86
CA ILE A 456 9.83 -23.94 -6.65
C ILE A 456 9.05 -23.01 -5.72
N GLU A 457 9.65 -22.54 -4.63
CA GLU A 457 9.01 -21.59 -3.71
C GLU A 457 8.59 -20.28 -4.41
N LEU A 458 9.45 -19.72 -5.27
CA LEU A 458 9.13 -18.53 -6.07
C LEU A 458 7.99 -18.79 -7.07
N LEU A 459 7.99 -19.95 -7.72
CA LEU A 459 6.92 -20.33 -8.66
C LEU A 459 5.59 -20.50 -7.92
N ASP A 460 5.59 -21.23 -6.81
CA ASP A 460 4.38 -21.44 -6.01
C ASP A 460 3.84 -20.12 -5.45
N PHE A 461 4.72 -19.20 -5.04
CA PHE A 461 4.34 -17.87 -4.62
C PHE A 461 3.67 -17.08 -5.77
N GLY A 462 4.29 -17.05 -6.96
CA GLY A 462 3.74 -16.39 -8.14
C GLY A 462 2.42 -17.00 -8.62
N ILE A 463 2.29 -18.33 -8.60
CA ILE A 463 1.05 -19.06 -8.93
C ILE A 463 -0.07 -18.70 -7.94
N ASN A 464 0.24 -18.64 -6.65
CA ASN A 464 -0.73 -18.24 -5.63
C ASN A 464 -1.21 -16.78 -5.85
N ARG A 465 -0.27 -15.87 -6.15
CA ARG A 465 -0.59 -14.48 -6.48
C ARG A 465 -1.46 -14.36 -7.74
N TYR A 466 -1.21 -15.17 -8.77
CA TYR A 466 -2.08 -15.24 -9.94
C TYR A 466 -3.50 -15.65 -9.56
N LYS A 467 -3.65 -16.74 -8.81
CA LYS A 467 -4.96 -17.24 -8.38
C LYS A 467 -5.77 -16.23 -7.58
N GLN A 468 -5.10 -15.44 -6.74
CA GLN A 468 -5.76 -14.43 -5.92
C GLN A 468 -6.11 -13.15 -6.69
N ASN A 469 -5.28 -12.74 -7.66
CA ASN A 469 -5.32 -11.37 -8.17
C ASN A 469 -5.55 -11.22 -9.67
N TYR A 470 -5.27 -12.26 -10.49
CA TYR A 470 -5.16 -12.10 -11.94
C TYR A 470 -5.97 -13.14 -12.75
N THR A 471 -6.92 -13.84 -12.13
CA THR A 471 -7.79 -14.81 -12.80
C THR A 471 -8.89 -14.14 -13.64
N ASN A 472 -9.35 -12.95 -13.25
CA ASN A 472 -10.40 -12.21 -13.96
C ASN A 472 -9.81 -11.36 -15.08
N THR A 473 -9.39 -12.00 -16.16
CA THR A 473 -8.80 -11.30 -17.31
C THR A 473 -9.87 -10.57 -18.12
N TYR A 474 -9.46 -9.47 -18.74
CA TYR A 474 -10.35 -8.64 -19.55
C TYR A 474 -10.38 -9.15 -21.00
N LYS A 475 -11.57 -9.60 -21.42
CA LYS A 475 -11.80 -10.16 -22.76
C LYS A 475 -10.78 -11.25 -23.12
N ASP A 476 -10.21 -11.16 -24.32
CA ASP A 476 -9.22 -12.08 -24.88
C ASP A 476 -7.76 -11.70 -24.58
N THR A 477 -7.53 -10.91 -23.52
CA THR A 477 -6.19 -10.50 -23.08
C THR A 477 -5.77 -11.24 -21.80
N SER A 478 -4.50 -11.15 -21.45
CA SER A 478 -3.99 -11.53 -20.12
C SER A 478 -3.99 -10.37 -19.11
N LEU A 479 -4.65 -9.25 -19.44
CA LEU A 479 -4.75 -8.07 -18.59
C LEU A 479 -6.01 -8.12 -17.73
N CYS A 480 -5.94 -7.64 -16.49
CA CYS A 480 -7.09 -7.46 -15.60
C CYS A 480 -7.39 -5.98 -15.42
N LEU A 481 -8.66 -5.58 -15.51
CA LEU A 481 -9.07 -4.20 -15.29
C LEU A 481 -8.63 -3.69 -13.91
N TYR A 482 -8.22 -2.44 -13.87
CA TYR A 482 -7.84 -1.70 -12.65
C TYR A 482 -6.61 -2.25 -11.92
N LYS A 483 -5.89 -3.20 -12.52
CA LYS A 483 -4.57 -3.65 -12.06
C LYS A 483 -3.47 -2.84 -12.74
N LYS A 484 -2.27 -2.87 -12.17
CA LYS A 484 -1.14 -2.07 -12.64
C LYS A 484 -0.12 -2.89 -13.43
N TYR A 485 0.40 -2.29 -14.48
CA TYR A 485 1.35 -2.91 -15.40
C TYR A 485 2.45 -1.95 -15.81
N THR A 486 3.69 -2.46 -15.90
CA THR A 486 4.82 -1.75 -16.51
C THR A 486 4.72 -1.83 -18.04
N TYR A 487 5.51 -1.00 -18.75
CA TYR A 487 5.63 -1.13 -20.21
C TYR A 487 6.02 -2.55 -20.65
N GLU A 488 6.95 -3.18 -19.94
CA GLU A 488 7.39 -4.57 -20.23
C GLU A 488 6.27 -5.58 -20.01
N ASP A 489 5.49 -5.43 -18.91
CA ASP A 489 4.32 -6.27 -18.67
C ASP A 489 3.32 -6.15 -19.83
N VAL A 490 3.04 -4.92 -20.29
CA VAL A 490 2.07 -4.70 -21.36
C VAL A 490 2.51 -5.37 -22.67
N CYS A 491 3.78 -5.21 -23.07
CA CYS A 491 4.32 -5.92 -24.23
C CYS A 491 4.17 -7.44 -24.08
N ARG A 492 4.49 -7.98 -22.90
CA ARG A 492 4.39 -9.40 -22.59
C ARG A 492 2.94 -9.91 -22.61
N LEU A 493 2.03 -9.21 -21.94
CA LEU A 493 0.64 -9.62 -21.75
C LEU A 493 -0.24 -9.41 -23.00
N LEU A 494 0.17 -8.51 -23.90
CA LEU A 494 -0.41 -8.35 -25.22
C LEU A 494 0.27 -9.23 -26.29
N ASN A 495 1.17 -10.13 -25.88
CA ASN A 495 1.85 -11.10 -26.74
C ASN A 495 2.72 -10.47 -27.85
N TRP A 496 3.36 -9.35 -27.59
CA TRP A 496 4.35 -8.78 -28.52
C TRP A 496 5.56 -9.72 -28.65
N GLU A 497 6.21 -9.68 -29.80
CA GLU A 497 7.40 -10.52 -30.07
C GLU A 497 8.58 -10.18 -29.15
N LYS A 498 8.75 -8.87 -28.85
CA LYS A 498 9.83 -8.34 -27.99
C LYS A 498 9.30 -7.21 -27.10
N ASN A 499 9.95 -7.01 -25.96
CA ASN A 499 9.68 -5.80 -25.19
C ASN A 499 10.28 -4.58 -25.89
N LEU A 500 9.73 -3.40 -25.60
CA LEU A 500 10.27 -2.13 -26.03
C LEU A 500 10.67 -1.29 -24.80
N VAL A 501 11.78 -0.56 -24.93
CA VAL A 501 12.13 0.41 -23.91
C VAL A 501 11.13 1.59 -23.93
N PRO A 502 10.85 2.24 -22.80
CA PRO A 502 9.85 3.32 -22.72
C PRO A 502 10.03 4.43 -23.75
N LEU A 503 11.28 4.80 -24.05
CA LEU A 503 11.61 5.81 -25.07
C LEU A 503 11.08 5.45 -26.48
N ASN A 504 11.06 4.16 -26.82
CA ASN A 504 10.59 3.69 -28.13
C ASN A 504 9.05 3.59 -28.20
N ILE A 505 8.37 3.57 -27.06
CA ILE A 505 6.90 3.61 -26.99
C ILE A 505 6.42 5.06 -27.07
N GLY A 506 7.00 5.96 -26.28
CA GLY A 506 6.77 7.40 -26.34
C GLY A 506 5.29 7.79 -26.23
N GLY A 507 4.60 7.33 -25.20
CA GLY A 507 3.18 7.60 -24.96
C GLY A 507 2.23 6.56 -25.59
N TYR A 508 2.47 6.12 -26.80
CA TYR A 508 1.71 5.04 -27.45
C TYR A 508 2.52 4.33 -28.54
N LYS A 509 2.14 3.10 -28.87
CA LYS A 509 2.76 2.35 -29.96
C LYS A 509 1.80 1.32 -30.53
N TYR A 510 1.72 1.23 -31.85
CA TYR A 510 1.00 0.17 -32.54
C TYR A 510 1.90 -1.03 -32.79
N ASP A 511 1.38 -2.22 -32.45
CA ASP A 511 1.98 -3.49 -32.84
C ASP A 511 1.13 -4.18 -33.91
N LYS A 512 1.74 -4.39 -35.07
CA LYS A 512 1.04 -4.96 -36.24
C LYS A 512 0.75 -6.45 -36.12
N HIS A 513 1.53 -7.18 -35.32
CA HIS A 513 1.38 -8.64 -35.18
C HIS A 513 0.18 -9.00 -34.32
N THR A 514 -0.06 -8.22 -33.27
CA THR A 514 -1.17 -8.42 -32.32
C THR A 514 -2.36 -7.51 -32.61
N ASN A 515 -2.19 -6.55 -33.53
CA ASN A 515 -3.17 -5.49 -33.82
C ASN A 515 -3.59 -4.70 -32.58
N THR A 516 -2.65 -4.49 -31.64
CA THR A 516 -2.87 -3.79 -30.39
C THR A 516 -2.21 -2.42 -30.37
N PHE A 517 -2.85 -1.46 -29.71
CA PHE A 517 -2.43 -0.08 -29.62
C PHE A 517 -2.50 0.41 -28.17
N PRO A 518 -1.53 0.05 -27.31
CA PRO A 518 -1.50 0.58 -25.94
C PRO A 518 -1.13 2.07 -25.92
N VAL A 519 -1.92 2.84 -25.17
CA VAL A 519 -1.74 4.27 -24.90
C VAL A 519 -1.43 4.44 -23.43
N PHE A 520 -0.33 5.14 -23.12
CA PHE A 520 0.17 5.38 -21.76
C PHE A 520 0.14 6.86 -21.44
N ILE A 521 -0.59 7.22 -20.39
CA ILE A 521 -0.79 8.62 -19.98
C ILE A 521 -0.20 8.83 -18.59
N ASN A 522 0.62 9.88 -18.46
CA ASN A 522 0.96 10.48 -17.18
C ASN A 522 0.03 11.68 -17.00
N TYR A 523 -0.90 11.60 -16.06
CA TYR A 523 -1.96 12.58 -15.90
C TYR A 523 -1.40 13.90 -15.35
N ASP A 524 -0.72 13.87 -14.20
CA ASP A 524 -0.01 15.02 -13.68
C ASP A 524 1.36 15.14 -14.39
N LYS A 525 1.65 16.32 -14.89
CA LYS A 525 2.95 16.62 -15.50
C LYS A 525 3.77 17.46 -14.54
N GLU A 526 5.01 17.01 -14.27
CA GLU A 526 5.95 17.69 -13.37
C GLU A 526 6.11 19.18 -13.72
N GLU A 527 6.15 20.04 -12.70
CA GLU A 527 6.61 21.41 -12.84
C GLU A 527 8.06 21.39 -13.35
N GLY A 528 8.31 21.90 -14.56
CA GLY A 528 9.65 21.91 -15.19
C GLY A 528 9.79 21.05 -16.44
N ILE A 529 8.78 20.27 -16.83
CA ILE A 529 8.73 19.71 -18.19
C ILE A 529 8.63 20.88 -19.17
N SER A 530 9.50 20.84 -20.21
CA SER A 530 9.47 21.88 -21.25
C SER A 530 8.03 22.06 -21.72
N GLU A 531 7.58 23.30 -21.80
CA GLU A 531 6.22 23.65 -22.23
C GLU A 531 5.84 23.02 -23.58
N SER A 532 6.83 22.57 -24.35
CA SER A 532 6.68 21.83 -25.60
C SER A 532 6.04 20.43 -25.45
N ILE A 533 5.89 19.91 -24.23
CA ILE A 533 5.33 18.58 -23.93
C ILE A 533 4.09 18.69 -23.03
N LYS A 534 3.71 19.90 -22.62
CA LYS A 534 2.52 20.16 -21.80
C LYS A 534 1.25 20.03 -22.65
N TYR A 535 0.88 18.77 -22.97
CA TYR A 535 -0.49 18.47 -23.40
C TYR A 535 -1.34 18.24 -22.17
N GLU A 536 -2.52 18.77 -22.17
CA GLU A 536 -3.49 18.48 -21.13
C GLU A 536 -4.34 17.28 -21.55
N ASP A 537 -3.73 16.06 -21.49
CA ASP A 537 -4.54 14.85 -21.48
C ASP A 537 -5.45 14.93 -20.25
N ARG A 538 -6.77 14.83 -20.42
CA ARG A 538 -7.70 15.01 -19.30
C ARG A 538 -8.86 14.04 -19.35
N LEU A 539 -9.26 13.55 -18.19
CA LEU A 539 -10.52 12.85 -17.98
C LEU A 539 -11.65 13.89 -17.93
N VAL A 540 -12.61 13.78 -18.82
CA VAL A 540 -13.80 14.62 -18.85
C VAL A 540 -14.81 14.11 -17.81
N ASP A 541 -14.93 12.79 -17.74
CA ASP A 541 -15.73 12.03 -16.80
C ASP A 541 -15.14 10.60 -16.65
N GLN A 542 -15.82 9.71 -15.91
CA GLN A 542 -15.36 8.34 -15.71
C GLN A 542 -15.32 7.48 -16.99
N ASN A 543 -15.91 7.95 -18.11
CA ASN A 543 -15.99 7.21 -19.37
C ASN A 543 -15.30 7.92 -20.54
N THR A 544 -14.89 9.18 -20.40
CA THR A 544 -14.44 10.00 -21.50
C THR A 544 -13.08 10.62 -21.21
N ILE A 545 -12.13 10.43 -22.10
CA ILE A 545 -10.79 11.04 -22.01
C ILE A 545 -10.45 11.79 -23.30
N ILE A 546 -9.83 12.96 -23.15
CA ILE A 546 -9.21 13.72 -24.23
C ILE A 546 -7.70 13.51 -24.17
N CYS A 547 -7.12 13.11 -25.31
CA CYS A 547 -5.68 12.88 -25.45
C CYS A 547 -5.14 13.55 -26.69
N PHE A 548 -3.81 13.73 -26.72
CA PHE A 548 -3.12 14.31 -27.86
C PHE A 548 -2.15 13.31 -28.52
N SER A 549 -1.98 13.48 -29.84
CA SER A 549 -0.97 12.74 -30.59
C SER A 549 0.46 13.13 -30.18
N LYS A 550 1.44 12.35 -30.61
CA LYS A 550 2.84 12.79 -30.56
C LYS A 550 3.04 14.11 -31.34
N PRO A 551 4.08 14.91 -31.00
CA PRO A 551 4.41 16.11 -31.77
C PRO A 551 4.62 15.83 -33.27
N ARG A 552 4.32 16.83 -34.11
CA ARG A 552 4.49 16.77 -35.56
C ARG A 552 3.59 15.74 -36.25
N ARG A 553 2.39 15.51 -35.69
CA ARG A 553 1.36 14.67 -36.32
C ARG A 553 0.30 15.51 -36.96
N THR A 554 -0.18 15.02 -38.09
CA THR A 554 -1.33 15.56 -38.85
C THR A 554 -2.41 14.49 -38.96
N LEU A 555 -3.56 14.83 -39.49
CA LEU A 555 -4.65 13.87 -39.73
C LEU A 555 -4.26 12.71 -40.66
N GLU A 556 -3.22 12.90 -41.50
CA GLU A 556 -2.72 11.91 -42.45
C GLU A 556 -1.62 11.03 -41.87
N SER A 557 -1.16 11.32 -40.67
CA SER A 557 -0.10 10.52 -40.02
C SER A 557 -0.58 9.08 -39.78
N GLU A 558 0.28 8.09 -40.06
CA GLU A 558 -0.08 6.66 -40.03
C GLU A 558 -0.70 6.20 -38.70
N ASP A 559 -0.15 6.67 -37.58
CA ASP A 559 -0.66 6.38 -36.25
C ASP A 559 -2.03 7.03 -36.00
N VAL A 560 -2.27 8.23 -36.49
CA VAL A 560 -3.55 8.94 -36.41
C VAL A 560 -4.62 8.21 -37.26
N VAL A 561 -4.29 7.87 -38.50
CA VAL A 561 -5.19 7.12 -39.39
C VAL A 561 -5.55 5.75 -38.76
N LYS A 562 -4.61 5.06 -38.14
CA LYS A 562 -4.89 3.79 -37.46
C LYS A 562 -5.85 3.93 -36.28
N ILE A 563 -5.74 4.99 -35.48
CA ILE A 563 -6.66 5.28 -34.38
C ILE A 563 -8.09 5.48 -34.95
N TYR A 564 -8.23 6.29 -36.01
CA TYR A 564 -9.53 6.58 -36.60
C TYR A 564 -10.17 5.42 -37.34
N SER A 565 -9.35 4.58 -37.93
CA SER A 565 -9.81 3.38 -38.63
C SER A 565 -9.86 2.14 -37.72
N GLU A 566 -9.86 2.31 -36.39
CA GLU A 566 -9.80 1.21 -35.43
C GLU A 566 -10.89 0.16 -35.65
N LYS A 567 -12.13 0.59 -35.88
CA LYS A 567 -13.29 -0.29 -36.12
C LYS A 567 -13.14 -1.08 -37.41
N THR A 568 -12.71 -0.40 -38.50
CA THR A 568 -12.54 -1.02 -39.81
C THR A 568 -11.36 -2.00 -39.82
N ASN A 569 -10.27 -1.65 -39.14
CA ASN A 569 -9.04 -2.45 -39.10
C ASN A 569 -8.94 -3.35 -37.86
N HIS A 570 -9.98 -3.38 -37.01
CA HIS A 570 -10.04 -4.15 -35.79
C HIS A 570 -8.86 -3.88 -34.83
N VAL A 571 -8.38 -2.63 -34.78
CA VAL A 571 -7.29 -2.22 -33.88
C VAL A 571 -7.82 -2.11 -32.47
N LYS A 572 -7.15 -2.77 -31.53
CA LYS A 572 -7.52 -2.74 -30.10
C LYS A 572 -6.72 -1.64 -29.40
N ILE A 573 -7.39 -0.53 -29.05
CA ILE A 573 -6.76 0.59 -28.34
C ILE A 573 -6.94 0.39 -26.82
N HIS A 574 -5.83 0.18 -26.09
CA HIS A 574 -5.81 -0.08 -24.66
C HIS A 574 -5.34 1.15 -23.88
N LEU A 575 -6.07 1.56 -22.85
CA LEU A 575 -5.70 2.70 -22.01
C LEU A 575 -4.95 2.25 -20.75
N PHE A 576 -3.79 2.87 -20.56
CA PHE A 576 -2.95 2.76 -19.36
C PHE A 576 -2.68 4.16 -18.81
N ILE A 577 -3.07 4.42 -17.56
CA ILE A 577 -2.93 5.73 -16.93
C ILE A 577 -2.24 5.64 -15.58
N ARG A 578 -1.46 6.64 -15.24
CA ARG A 578 -0.96 6.89 -13.90
C ARG A 578 -1.00 8.37 -13.59
N LYS A 579 -1.07 8.73 -12.30
CA LYS A 579 -1.12 10.12 -11.87
C LYS A 579 0.18 10.84 -12.23
N ASN A 580 1.30 10.39 -11.69
CA ASN A 580 2.61 10.99 -11.88
C ASN A 580 3.70 9.92 -12.09
N LYS A 581 4.95 10.39 -12.35
CA LYS A 581 6.13 9.52 -12.53
C LYS A 581 6.81 9.14 -11.22
N ASP A 582 6.42 9.71 -10.10
CA ASP A 582 7.20 9.74 -8.86
C ASP A 582 7.14 8.44 -8.06
N ASP A 583 6.37 7.46 -8.49
CA ASP A 583 6.52 6.11 -7.94
C ASP A 583 7.77 5.46 -8.52
N GLU A 584 8.95 5.83 -7.99
CA GLU A 584 10.25 5.31 -8.44
C GLU A 584 10.35 3.78 -8.35
N ALA A 585 9.58 3.17 -7.45
CA ALA A 585 9.63 1.74 -7.21
C ALA A 585 8.84 0.95 -8.27
N SER A 586 7.68 1.44 -8.70
CA SER A 586 6.88 0.77 -9.72
C SER A 586 6.54 1.74 -10.84
N LYS A 587 7.20 1.65 -11.95
CA LYS A 587 6.88 2.42 -13.17
C LYS A 587 5.60 1.92 -13.83
N GLU A 588 4.57 1.63 -13.04
CA GLU A 588 3.35 0.95 -13.43
C GLU A 588 2.22 1.94 -13.72
N PHE A 589 1.30 1.51 -14.61
CA PHE A 589 0.09 2.23 -15.00
C PHE A 589 -1.14 1.38 -14.70
N TYR A 590 -2.22 1.98 -14.26
CA TYR A 590 -3.52 1.33 -14.18
C TYR A 590 -4.03 0.99 -15.57
N TYR A 591 -4.45 -0.24 -15.79
CA TYR A 591 -5.15 -0.65 -17.00
C TYR A 591 -6.64 -0.35 -16.90
N LEU A 592 -7.17 0.46 -17.80
CA LEU A 592 -8.56 0.90 -17.78
C LEU A 592 -9.42 0.26 -18.88
N GLY A 593 -8.89 -0.72 -19.60
CA GLY A 593 -9.63 -1.45 -20.62
C GLY A 593 -9.44 -0.88 -22.02
N LEU A 594 -10.37 -1.26 -22.91
CA LEU A 594 -10.42 -0.76 -24.28
C LEU A 594 -11.10 0.60 -24.33
N MET A 595 -10.66 1.43 -25.27
CA MET A 595 -11.28 2.70 -25.59
C MET A 595 -11.44 2.86 -27.12
N HIS A 596 -12.42 3.64 -27.52
CA HIS A 596 -12.80 3.89 -28.91
C HIS A 596 -12.72 5.35 -29.25
N ALA A 597 -12.21 5.68 -30.43
CA ALA A 597 -12.23 7.04 -30.93
C ALA A 597 -13.70 7.53 -31.10
N TYR A 598 -13.97 8.72 -30.56
CA TYR A 598 -15.30 9.33 -30.55
C TYR A 598 -15.27 10.73 -31.13
N GLY A 599 -16.16 10.99 -32.07
CA GLY A 599 -16.17 12.26 -32.82
C GLY A 599 -15.01 12.38 -33.84
N GLU A 600 -14.88 13.55 -34.46
CA GLU A 600 -13.80 13.80 -35.41
C GLU A 600 -12.52 14.28 -34.74
N PRO A 601 -11.30 13.94 -35.26
CA PRO A 601 -10.05 14.44 -34.73
C PRO A 601 -9.91 15.94 -35.02
N ILE A 602 -9.28 16.63 -34.10
CA ILE A 602 -9.03 18.05 -34.24
C ILE A 602 -7.53 18.27 -34.43
N GLN A 603 -7.10 18.69 -35.61
CA GLN A 603 -5.72 19.11 -35.80
C GLN A 603 -5.54 20.51 -35.21
N THR A 604 -4.54 20.65 -34.36
CA THR A 604 -4.18 21.91 -33.71
C THR A 604 -2.66 22.08 -33.66
N THR A 605 -2.21 23.20 -33.18
CA THR A 605 -0.79 23.48 -32.95
C THR A 605 -0.56 23.64 -31.46
N MET A 606 0.60 23.17 -30.99
CA MET A 606 1.05 23.39 -29.61
C MET A 606 1.31 24.89 -29.39
N SER A 607 0.75 25.44 -28.33
CA SER A 607 0.87 26.87 -27.99
C SER A 607 2.32 27.37 -27.90
N ASN A 608 3.27 26.49 -27.59
CA ASN A 608 4.65 26.88 -27.24
C ASN A 608 5.71 26.47 -28.27
N THR A 609 5.40 25.61 -29.24
CA THR A 609 6.40 25.09 -30.22
C THR A 609 5.97 25.17 -31.68
N ASN A 610 4.76 25.63 -31.98
CA ASN A 610 4.13 25.58 -33.29
C ASN A 610 4.15 24.19 -33.97
N ASN A 611 4.39 23.12 -33.24
CA ASN A 611 4.30 21.77 -33.80
C ASN A 611 2.82 21.38 -33.93
N ASN A 612 2.48 20.75 -35.07
CA ASN A 612 1.17 20.16 -35.24
C ASN A 612 0.95 18.99 -34.31
N VAL A 613 -0.25 18.89 -33.78
CA VAL A 613 -0.76 17.76 -32.99
C VAL A 613 -2.22 17.51 -33.35
N VAL A 614 -2.67 16.30 -33.07
CA VAL A 614 -4.06 15.90 -33.23
C VAL A 614 -4.64 15.57 -31.87
N GLN A 615 -5.75 16.22 -31.55
CA GLN A 615 -6.54 15.96 -30.39
C GLN A 615 -7.54 14.84 -30.70
N PHE A 616 -7.61 13.86 -29.81
CA PHE A 616 -8.57 12.77 -29.86
C PHE A 616 -9.49 12.84 -28.66
N THR A 617 -10.76 12.54 -28.85
CA THR A 617 -11.67 12.17 -27.77
C THR A 617 -11.90 10.67 -27.83
N TYR A 618 -11.73 9.99 -26.71
CA TYR A 618 -12.01 8.56 -26.60
C TYR A 618 -13.11 8.30 -25.59
N LYS A 619 -13.93 7.30 -25.89
CA LYS A 619 -14.86 6.69 -24.93
C LYS A 619 -14.33 5.34 -24.48
N LEU A 620 -14.31 5.14 -23.18
CA LEU A 620 -13.94 3.86 -22.58
C LEU A 620 -15.13 2.90 -22.65
N GLU A 621 -14.85 1.61 -22.82
CA GLU A 621 -15.88 0.58 -22.74
C GLU A 621 -16.36 0.33 -21.29
N ASN A 622 -15.50 0.61 -20.30
CA ASN A 622 -15.80 0.43 -18.88
C ASN A 622 -15.58 1.74 -18.14
N GLU A 623 -16.47 2.04 -17.21
CA GLU A 623 -16.29 3.18 -16.30
C GLU A 623 -15.03 3.00 -15.46
N ILE A 624 -14.27 4.08 -15.30
CA ILE A 624 -13.14 4.08 -14.36
C ILE A 624 -13.69 3.91 -12.95
N ARG A 625 -13.14 2.96 -12.22
CA ARG A 625 -13.52 2.73 -10.82
C ARG A 625 -13.30 3.99 -10.00
N LYS A 626 -14.27 4.34 -9.17
CA LYS A 626 -14.33 5.63 -8.48
C LYS A 626 -13.06 5.97 -7.69
N ASP A 627 -12.49 5.01 -6.97
CA ASP A 627 -11.25 5.23 -6.20
C ASP A 627 -10.06 5.63 -7.07
N ILE A 628 -9.95 5.04 -8.27
CA ILE A 628 -8.91 5.36 -9.25
C ILE A 628 -9.17 6.73 -9.86
N TYR A 629 -10.43 7.01 -10.22
CA TYR A 629 -10.83 8.30 -10.78
C TYR A 629 -10.54 9.43 -9.79
N ASP A 630 -11.02 9.30 -8.55
CA ASP A 630 -10.80 10.27 -7.47
C ASP A 630 -9.30 10.49 -7.20
N TYR A 631 -8.49 9.41 -7.21
CA TYR A 631 -7.04 9.52 -7.02
C TYR A 631 -6.35 10.26 -8.17
N ILE A 632 -6.72 9.96 -9.43
CA ILE A 632 -6.08 10.56 -10.60
C ILE A 632 -6.45 12.03 -10.72
N THR A 633 -7.72 12.40 -10.54
CA THR A 633 -8.25 13.76 -10.76
C THR A 633 -8.20 14.66 -9.51
N ASN A 634 -7.68 14.19 -8.39
CA ASN A 634 -7.71 14.93 -7.10
C ASN A 634 -6.86 16.22 -7.07
N ASN A 635 -6.26 16.65 -8.19
CA ASN A 635 -5.59 17.95 -8.34
C ASN A 635 -6.41 18.95 -9.21
N ASP A 636 -7.50 18.48 -9.81
CA ASP A 636 -8.45 19.28 -10.55
C ASP A 636 -9.57 19.73 -9.60
#